data_493532f79c3b0c862a55c0fd935ccddb
#
_entry.id   493532f79c3b0c862a55c0fd935ccddb
#
_cell.length_a   1.000
_cell.length_b   1.000
_cell.length_c   1.000
_cell.angle_alpha   90.00
_cell.angle_beta   90.00
_cell.angle_gamma   90.00
#
_symmetry.space_group_name_H-M   'P 1'
#
loop_
_entity.id
_entity.type
_entity.pdbx_description
1 polymer ?
#
loop_
_entity_poly.entity_id
_entity_poly.type
_entity_poly.pdbx_seq_one_letter_code
_entity_poly.pdbx_strand_id
1 'polypeptide(L)'
;MQRFLFPRWVNRFLLVLLAAAVGGGLFAGAMGGLATDPETLNIGYKPTQPVPFSHAMHAGQLKMDCRYCHNTVFEAAHAAVPPTATCINCHSPADIQGVTALSAVRADSEKLDPIHESWETGKSVAWKRIHNLPEFVYFNHAAHVNSGVSCKSCHGRVDQMEVVYQHEPLSMAWCIECHRNPDPHLRPIEEVTNLGWQPPEGWDQEAFAKEQRETLNINPQVHCAVCHR
;
A
#
# COMPACT_ATOMS: atom_id res chain seq x y z
N MET A 1 48.47 42.51 -36.61
CA MET A 1 47.29 41.86 -35.95
C MET A 1 47.73 41.32 -34.61
N GLN A 2 47.27 41.92 -33.50
CA GLN A 2 47.55 41.42 -32.17
C GLN A 2 46.74 40.13 -32.01
N ARG A 3 47.40 38.99 -31.80
CA ARG A 3 46.71 37.72 -31.45
C ARG A 3 46.19 37.83 -30.03
N PHE A 4 44.87 37.78 -29.85
CA PHE A 4 44.27 37.68 -28.53
C PHE A 4 44.61 36.30 -27.94
N LEU A 5 45.45 36.30 -26.92
CA LEU A 5 45.82 35.09 -26.19
C LEU A 5 45.17 35.08 -24.84
N PHE A 6 44.36 34.05 -24.57
CA PHE A 6 43.77 33.86 -23.25
C PHE A 6 44.84 33.61 -22.18
N PRO A 7 44.67 34.19 -20.97
CA PRO A 7 45.56 33.88 -19.85
C PRO A 7 45.61 32.39 -19.54
N ARG A 8 46.74 31.88 -19.06
CA ARG A 8 46.93 30.45 -18.78
C ARG A 8 45.90 29.85 -17.77
N TRP A 9 45.33 30.66 -16.90
CA TRP A 9 44.31 30.25 -15.97
C TRP A 9 43.00 29.82 -16.65
N VAL A 10 42.69 30.31 -17.84
CA VAL A 10 41.49 29.98 -18.60
C VAL A 10 41.42 28.46 -18.89
N ASN A 11 42.55 27.86 -19.23
CA ASN A 11 42.58 26.40 -19.47
C ASN A 11 42.20 25.60 -18.22
N ARG A 12 42.64 26.01 -17.03
CA ARG A 12 42.26 25.41 -15.76
C ARG A 12 40.79 25.67 -15.44
N PHE A 13 40.33 26.88 -15.68
CA PHE A 13 38.91 27.25 -15.49
C PHE A 13 37.98 26.44 -16.38
N LEU A 14 38.33 26.21 -17.64
CA LEU A 14 37.57 25.35 -18.56
C LEU A 14 37.50 23.90 -18.08
N LEU A 15 38.58 23.37 -17.53
CA LEU A 15 38.56 22.02 -16.93
C LEU A 15 37.66 21.93 -15.70
N VAL A 16 37.67 22.96 -14.84
CA VAL A 16 36.77 23.05 -13.69
C VAL A 16 35.32 23.14 -14.15
N LEU A 17 35.02 23.98 -15.15
CA LEU A 17 33.67 24.07 -15.72
C LEU A 17 33.19 22.74 -16.32
N LEU A 18 34.07 22.04 -17.06
CA LEU A 18 33.75 20.73 -17.61
C LEU A 18 33.47 19.73 -16.51
N ALA A 19 34.33 19.68 -15.48
CA ALA A 19 34.12 18.78 -14.33
C ALA A 19 32.82 19.09 -13.58
N ALA A 20 32.51 20.38 -13.40
CA ALA A 20 31.25 20.82 -12.77
C ALA A 20 30.03 20.47 -13.64
N ALA A 21 30.11 20.62 -14.96
CA ALA A 21 29.03 20.26 -15.87
C ALA A 21 28.79 18.74 -15.89
N VAL A 22 29.85 17.94 -15.95
CA VAL A 22 29.74 16.48 -15.90
C VAL A 22 29.23 16.01 -14.53
N GLY A 23 29.84 16.50 -13.44
CA GLY A 23 29.42 16.15 -12.08
C GLY A 23 28.00 16.61 -11.76
N GLY A 24 27.63 17.81 -12.16
CA GLY A 24 26.28 18.35 -12.04
C GLY A 24 25.25 17.56 -12.85
N GLY A 25 25.61 17.18 -14.08
CA GLY A 25 24.76 16.34 -14.93
C GLY A 25 24.54 14.95 -14.35
N LEU A 26 25.61 14.30 -13.86
CA LEU A 26 25.51 12.99 -13.18
C LEU A 26 24.66 13.09 -11.90
N PHE A 27 24.88 14.12 -11.11
CA PHE A 27 24.09 14.37 -9.89
C PHE A 27 22.60 14.57 -10.22
N ALA A 28 22.29 15.44 -11.20
CA ALA A 28 20.91 15.70 -11.62
C ALA A 28 20.25 14.42 -12.19
N GLY A 29 21.00 13.62 -12.95
CA GLY A 29 20.52 12.33 -13.45
C GLY A 29 20.23 11.33 -12.33
N ALA A 30 21.11 11.21 -11.34
CA ALA A 30 20.92 10.36 -10.19
C ALA A 30 19.72 10.80 -9.34
N MET A 31 19.59 12.10 -9.07
CA MET A 31 18.44 12.67 -8.34
C MET A 31 17.13 12.50 -9.10
N GLY A 32 17.15 12.71 -10.43
CA GLY A 32 16.01 12.44 -11.29
C GLY A 32 15.58 10.96 -11.27
N GLY A 33 16.55 10.06 -11.35
CA GLY A 33 16.31 8.62 -11.24
C GLY A 33 15.67 8.24 -9.90
N LEU A 34 16.23 8.72 -8.78
CA LEU A 34 15.66 8.50 -7.45
C LEU A 34 14.26 9.11 -7.30
N ALA A 35 14.03 10.31 -7.84
CA ALA A 35 12.73 10.97 -7.76
C ALA A 35 11.64 10.28 -8.57
N THR A 36 12.00 9.55 -9.60
CA THR A 36 11.06 8.79 -10.46
C THR A 36 11.03 7.30 -10.18
N ASP A 37 11.86 6.81 -9.26
CA ASP A 37 11.88 5.42 -8.85
C ASP A 37 10.53 5.01 -8.21
N PRO A 38 9.93 3.87 -8.58
CA PRO A 38 8.70 3.37 -7.98
C PRO A 38 8.77 3.24 -6.45
N GLU A 39 9.93 2.92 -5.88
CA GLU A 39 10.10 2.89 -4.43
C GLU A 39 10.01 4.30 -3.81
N THR A 40 10.50 5.32 -4.49
CA THR A 40 10.45 6.71 -4.04
C THR A 40 9.05 7.31 -4.20
N LEU A 41 8.43 7.11 -5.36
CA LEU A 41 7.04 7.49 -5.64
C LEU A 41 6.05 6.45 -5.12
N ASN A 42 6.52 5.27 -4.83
CA ASN A 42 5.79 4.10 -4.35
C ASN A 42 4.68 3.56 -5.29
N ILE A 43 4.25 4.28 -6.30
CA ILE A 43 3.25 3.80 -7.26
C ILE A 43 3.84 2.62 -8.06
N GLY A 44 3.13 1.49 -8.06
CA GLY A 44 3.58 0.28 -8.72
C GLY A 44 4.66 -0.49 -7.96
N TYR A 45 5.10 -0.03 -6.79
CA TYR A 45 6.06 -0.75 -5.95
C TYR A 45 5.52 -2.13 -5.59
N LYS A 46 6.24 -3.16 -6.01
CA LYS A 46 5.83 -4.56 -5.96
C LYS A 46 7.00 -5.45 -5.56
N PRO A 47 7.43 -5.42 -4.31
CA PRO A 47 8.57 -6.20 -3.86
C PRO A 47 8.28 -7.69 -3.82
N THR A 48 9.30 -8.51 -4.03
CA THR A 48 9.21 -9.95 -3.77
C THR A 48 9.04 -10.17 -2.27
N GLN A 49 8.00 -10.91 -1.92
CA GLN A 49 7.67 -11.27 -0.55
C GLN A 49 8.33 -12.61 -0.15
N PRO A 50 8.62 -12.84 1.13
CA PRO A 50 9.17 -14.12 1.60
C PRO A 50 8.23 -15.30 1.35
N VAL A 51 6.92 -15.06 1.36
CA VAL A 51 5.88 -16.02 0.98
C VAL A 51 5.16 -15.48 -0.24
N PRO A 52 5.04 -16.22 -1.34
CA PRO A 52 4.32 -15.79 -2.54
C PRO A 52 2.80 -15.87 -2.34
N PHE A 53 2.29 -15.05 -1.43
CA PHE A 53 0.87 -14.99 -1.11
C PHE A 53 0.08 -14.30 -2.22
N SER A 54 -0.98 -14.96 -2.70
CA SER A 54 -1.88 -14.43 -3.74
C SER A 54 -3.20 -13.98 -3.13
N HIS A 55 -3.47 -12.69 -3.16
CA HIS A 55 -4.81 -12.17 -2.84
C HIS A 55 -5.84 -12.56 -3.90
N ALA A 56 -5.44 -12.66 -5.17
CA ALA A 56 -6.32 -13.11 -6.25
C ALA A 56 -6.88 -14.51 -5.97
N MET A 57 -6.06 -15.41 -5.40
CA MET A 57 -6.53 -16.73 -4.98
C MET A 57 -7.45 -16.63 -3.75
N HIS A 58 -6.99 -16.03 -2.65
CA HIS A 58 -7.70 -16.07 -1.37
C HIS A 58 -8.96 -15.20 -1.37
N ALA A 59 -8.84 -13.90 -1.68
CA ALA A 59 -9.96 -12.98 -1.71
C ALA A 59 -10.74 -13.03 -3.04
N GLY A 60 -10.05 -13.23 -4.15
CA GLY A 60 -10.66 -13.24 -5.48
C GLY A 60 -11.42 -14.53 -5.79
N GLN A 61 -10.76 -15.68 -5.74
CA GLN A 61 -11.35 -16.96 -6.13
C GLN A 61 -12.07 -17.64 -4.96
N LEU A 62 -11.43 -17.73 -3.78
CA LEU A 62 -12.01 -18.35 -2.60
C LEU A 62 -13.02 -17.47 -1.87
N LYS A 63 -13.12 -16.18 -2.24
CA LYS A 63 -14.07 -15.21 -1.66
C LYS A 63 -13.91 -15.05 -0.14
N MET A 64 -12.69 -15.21 0.36
CA MET A 64 -12.41 -14.96 1.77
C MET A 64 -12.55 -13.45 2.05
N ASP A 65 -13.30 -13.11 3.10
CA ASP A 65 -13.48 -11.71 3.51
C ASP A 65 -12.15 -11.13 4.02
N CYS A 66 -11.89 -9.87 3.70
CA CYS A 66 -10.68 -9.17 4.09
C CYS A 66 -10.46 -9.19 5.62
N ARG A 67 -11.55 -9.13 6.39
CA ARG A 67 -11.56 -9.13 7.87
C ARG A 67 -11.09 -10.43 8.48
N TYR A 68 -11.13 -11.55 7.74
CA TYR A 68 -10.61 -12.81 8.25
C TYR A 68 -9.10 -12.73 8.54
N CYS A 69 -8.38 -12.00 7.69
CA CYS A 69 -6.94 -11.81 7.82
C CYS A 69 -6.60 -10.43 8.43
N HIS A 70 -7.28 -9.37 8.02
CA HIS A 70 -7.08 -8.00 8.51
C HIS A 70 -8.12 -7.65 9.58
N ASN A 71 -8.15 -8.41 10.67
CA ASN A 71 -9.21 -8.39 11.67
C ASN A 71 -9.28 -7.11 12.51
N THR A 72 -8.24 -6.28 12.54
CA THR A 72 -8.21 -5.04 13.31
C THR A 72 -8.61 -3.81 12.51
N VAL A 73 -8.87 -3.94 11.21
CA VAL A 73 -9.04 -2.80 10.31
C VAL A 73 -10.21 -1.87 10.67
N PHE A 74 -11.26 -2.42 11.28
CA PHE A 74 -12.43 -1.65 11.76
C PHE A 74 -12.26 -1.09 13.19
N GLU A 75 -11.25 -1.53 13.93
CA GLU A 75 -11.08 -1.20 15.35
C GLU A 75 -9.82 -0.37 15.62
N ALA A 76 -8.80 -0.51 14.77
CA ALA A 76 -7.47 0.07 15.00
C ALA A 76 -6.99 0.98 13.87
N ALA A 77 -6.01 1.81 14.20
CA ALA A 77 -5.34 2.66 13.21
C ALA A 77 -4.59 1.82 12.14
N HIS A 78 -4.08 0.65 12.53
CA HIS A 78 -3.36 -0.24 11.62
C HIS A 78 -4.22 -1.45 11.25
N ALA A 79 -4.35 -1.71 9.95
CA ALA A 79 -4.80 -3.01 9.47
C ALA A 79 -3.68 -4.01 9.72
N ALA A 80 -3.89 -4.96 10.62
CA ALA A 80 -2.86 -5.93 10.97
C ALA A 80 -2.48 -6.81 9.77
N VAL A 81 -1.21 -7.15 9.65
CA VAL A 81 -0.80 -8.34 8.91
C VAL A 81 -1.22 -9.54 9.77
N PRO A 82 -1.90 -10.56 9.21
CA PRO A 82 -2.39 -11.67 10.01
C PRO A 82 -1.23 -12.40 10.69
N PRO A 83 -1.42 -12.87 11.94
CA PRO A 83 -0.45 -13.74 12.60
C PRO A 83 -0.32 -15.07 11.85
N THR A 84 0.82 -15.72 11.96
CA THR A 84 1.10 -17.03 11.30
C THR A 84 0.02 -18.05 11.59
N ALA A 85 -0.56 -18.05 12.80
CA ALA A 85 -1.66 -18.94 13.18
C ALA A 85 -2.86 -18.87 12.22
N THR A 86 -3.14 -17.69 11.65
CA THR A 86 -4.23 -17.54 10.66
C THR A 86 -3.96 -18.37 9.40
N CYS A 87 -2.70 -18.42 8.96
CA CYS A 87 -2.29 -19.23 7.80
C CYS A 87 -2.38 -20.73 8.13
N ILE A 88 -1.94 -21.11 9.33
CA ILE A 88 -1.92 -22.50 9.80
C ILE A 88 -3.34 -23.11 9.91
N ASN A 89 -4.39 -22.32 10.07
CA ASN A 89 -5.77 -22.83 10.04
C ASN A 89 -6.08 -23.64 8.76
N CYS A 90 -5.41 -23.32 7.64
CA CYS A 90 -5.58 -24.01 6.35
C CYS A 90 -4.27 -24.60 5.81
N HIS A 91 -3.12 -24.14 6.26
CA HIS A 91 -1.80 -24.49 5.76
C HIS A 91 -0.92 -25.12 6.85
N SER A 92 -1.50 -25.98 7.68
CA SER A 92 -0.74 -26.75 8.68
C SER A 92 0.31 -27.65 8.03
N PRO A 93 1.51 -27.80 8.63
CA PRO A 93 2.45 -28.85 8.23
C PRO A 93 1.80 -30.24 8.29
N ALA A 94 2.18 -31.13 7.37
CA ALA A 94 1.54 -32.45 7.24
C ALA A 94 1.81 -33.40 8.43
N ASP A 95 2.88 -33.16 9.19
CA ASP A 95 3.36 -33.99 10.29
C ASP A 95 2.76 -33.67 11.66
N ILE A 96 1.92 -32.64 11.75
CA ILE A 96 1.26 -32.26 13.01
C ILE A 96 0.11 -33.23 13.29
N GLN A 97 0.12 -33.85 14.48
CA GLN A 97 -0.96 -34.73 14.94
C GLN A 97 -2.30 -33.98 14.99
N GLY A 98 -3.35 -34.60 14.45
CA GLY A 98 -4.70 -34.07 14.44
C GLY A 98 -4.99 -33.11 13.26
N VAL A 99 -4.04 -32.91 12.36
CA VAL A 99 -4.27 -32.16 11.11
C VAL A 99 -5.21 -32.94 10.21
N THR A 100 -6.26 -32.29 9.75
CA THR A 100 -7.19 -32.82 8.76
C THR A 100 -6.82 -32.40 7.35
N ALA A 101 -7.32 -33.09 6.33
CA ALA A 101 -7.10 -32.68 4.92
C ALA A 101 -7.56 -31.25 4.63
N LEU A 102 -8.52 -30.72 5.41
CA LEU A 102 -8.99 -29.34 5.29
C LEU A 102 -8.00 -28.29 5.82
N SER A 103 -7.15 -28.68 6.79
CA SER A 103 -6.15 -27.81 7.40
C SER A 103 -4.72 -28.05 6.90
N ALA A 104 -4.53 -29.01 5.98
CA ALA A 104 -3.23 -29.34 5.38
C ALA A 104 -3.18 -28.97 3.89
N VAL A 105 -3.80 -27.86 3.52
CA VAL A 105 -3.82 -27.41 2.12
C VAL A 105 -2.40 -27.05 1.67
N ARG A 106 -1.89 -27.78 0.66
CA ARG A 106 -0.53 -27.62 0.11
C ARG A 106 0.58 -27.75 1.18
N ALA A 107 0.37 -28.59 2.19
CA ALA A 107 1.30 -28.78 3.31
C ALA A 107 2.74 -29.06 2.89
N ASP A 108 2.95 -29.79 1.78
CA ASP A 108 4.28 -30.15 1.26
C ASP A 108 4.89 -29.08 0.30
N SER A 109 4.30 -27.89 0.23
CA SER A 109 4.78 -26.88 -0.69
C SER A 109 5.93 -26.06 -0.07
N GLU A 110 7.11 -26.08 -0.68
CA GLU A 110 8.26 -25.24 -0.32
C GLU A 110 7.93 -23.75 -0.21
N LYS A 111 6.85 -23.31 -0.90
CA LYS A 111 6.38 -21.92 -0.81
C LYS A 111 5.82 -21.56 0.55
N LEU A 112 5.46 -22.54 1.36
CA LEU A 112 4.96 -22.39 2.72
C LEU A 112 6.04 -22.55 3.78
N ASP A 113 7.26 -22.96 3.42
CA ASP A 113 8.35 -23.14 4.38
C ASP A 113 8.52 -21.96 5.34
N PRO A 114 8.49 -20.68 4.87
CA PRO A 114 8.60 -19.56 5.80
C PRO A 114 7.43 -19.43 6.78
N ILE A 115 6.24 -19.93 6.44
CA ILE A 115 5.07 -19.99 7.33
C ILE A 115 5.26 -21.10 8.36
N HIS A 116 5.71 -22.27 7.92
CA HIS A 116 5.95 -23.43 8.80
C HIS A 116 7.11 -23.13 9.77
N GLU A 117 8.23 -22.58 9.28
CA GLU A 117 9.34 -22.13 10.13
C GLU A 117 8.89 -21.08 11.16
N SER A 118 8.07 -20.12 10.73
CA SER A 118 7.50 -19.10 11.63
C SER A 118 6.64 -19.74 12.72
N TRP A 119 5.85 -20.75 12.38
CA TRP A 119 5.02 -21.47 13.33
C TRP A 119 5.85 -22.25 14.35
N GLU A 120 6.86 -22.98 13.91
CA GLU A 120 7.73 -23.80 14.74
C GLU A 120 8.60 -22.96 15.68
N THR A 121 9.16 -21.86 15.16
CA THR A 121 10.12 -21.03 15.91
C THR A 121 9.48 -19.90 16.70
N GLY A 122 8.20 -19.58 16.44
CA GLY A 122 7.53 -18.42 17.00
C GLY A 122 8.04 -17.08 16.47
N LYS A 123 8.92 -17.07 15.47
CA LYS A 123 9.43 -15.85 14.84
C LYS A 123 8.50 -15.42 13.71
N SER A 124 8.13 -14.16 13.67
CA SER A 124 7.27 -13.61 12.61
C SER A 124 7.94 -13.69 11.24
N VAL A 125 7.15 -13.96 10.20
CA VAL A 125 7.60 -13.85 8.81
C VAL A 125 8.01 -12.39 8.53
N ALA A 126 9.17 -12.19 7.92
CA ALA A 126 9.71 -10.86 7.61
C ALA A 126 9.07 -10.27 6.33
N TRP A 127 7.78 -9.96 6.40
CA TRP A 127 7.05 -9.33 5.31
C TRP A 127 7.64 -7.98 4.93
N LYS A 128 7.73 -7.70 3.62
CA LYS A 128 8.11 -6.38 3.13
C LYS A 128 6.88 -5.48 3.06
N ARG A 129 6.98 -4.31 3.71
CA ARG A 129 5.91 -3.31 3.67
C ARG A 129 5.80 -2.73 2.26
N ILE A 130 4.57 -2.67 1.72
CA ILE A 130 4.27 -2.12 0.41
C ILE A 130 3.75 -0.69 0.56
N HIS A 131 2.68 -0.52 1.33
CA HIS A 131 2.09 0.80 1.58
C HIS A 131 2.78 1.42 2.80
N ASN A 132 3.51 2.50 2.55
CA ASN A 132 4.30 3.16 3.58
C ASN A 132 4.04 4.67 3.56
N LEU A 133 3.64 5.20 4.71
CA LEU A 133 3.57 6.64 4.93
C LEU A 133 4.77 7.07 5.77
N PRO A 134 5.25 8.32 5.63
CA PRO A 134 6.26 8.87 6.51
C PRO A 134 5.82 8.80 7.98
N GLU A 135 6.77 8.61 8.90
CA GLU A 135 6.49 8.43 10.33
C GLU A 135 5.75 9.60 10.99
N PHE A 136 5.85 10.78 10.40
CA PHE A 136 5.15 11.98 10.86
C PHE A 136 3.71 12.09 10.33
N VAL A 137 3.22 11.08 9.57
CA VAL A 137 1.83 11.02 9.07
C VAL A 137 1.05 9.99 9.85
N TYR A 138 0.02 10.44 10.54
CA TYR A 138 -0.85 9.58 11.35
C TYR A 138 -2.11 9.24 10.57
N PHE A 139 -2.16 8.02 10.10
CA PHE A 139 -3.31 7.47 9.37
C PHE A 139 -4.06 6.48 10.25
N ASN A 140 -5.38 6.51 10.18
CA ASN A 140 -6.23 5.59 10.93
C ASN A 140 -7.20 4.86 10.00
N HIS A 141 -6.98 3.55 9.80
CA HIS A 141 -7.86 2.72 8.98
C HIS A 141 -9.29 2.69 9.51
N ALA A 142 -9.49 2.49 10.81
CA ALA A 142 -10.82 2.38 11.40
C ALA A 142 -11.66 3.64 11.13
N ALA A 143 -11.07 4.82 11.18
CA ALA A 143 -11.77 6.06 10.87
C ALA A 143 -12.29 6.10 9.43
N HIS A 144 -11.53 5.57 8.47
CA HIS A 144 -11.90 5.58 7.06
C HIS A 144 -12.92 4.49 6.70
N VAL A 145 -12.67 3.25 7.14
CA VAL A 145 -13.56 2.13 6.79
C VAL A 145 -14.92 2.24 7.48
N ASN A 146 -14.97 2.72 8.73
CA ASN A 146 -16.23 2.99 9.43
C ASN A 146 -16.99 4.20 8.86
N SER A 147 -16.35 5.04 8.08
CA SER A 147 -16.99 6.12 7.32
C SER A 147 -17.50 5.67 5.95
N GLY A 148 -17.30 4.40 5.57
CA GLY A 148 -17.73 3.87 4.27
C GLY A 148 -16.72 4.07 3.15
N VAL A 149 -15.45 4.37 3.46
CA VAL A 149 -14.37 4.41 2.46
C VAL A 149 -13.88 2.98 2.19
N SER A 150 -14.02 2.54 0.94
CA SER A 150 -13.64 1.18 0.55
C SER A 150 -12.13 0.96 0.54
N CYS A 151 -11.72 -0.25 0.88
CA CYS A 151 -10.34 -0.71 0.70
C CYS A 151 -9.84 -0.47 -0.75
N LYS A 152 -10.73 -0.63 -1.74
CA LYS A 152 -10.44 -0.39 -3.16
C LYS A 152 -9.98 1.05 -3.43
N SER A 153 -10.48 2.03 -2.70
CA SER A 153 -10.16 3.45 -2.93
C SER A 153 -8.69 3.78 -2.74
N CYS A 154 -7.99 3.01 -1.88
CA CYS A 154 -6.57 3.22 -1.57
C CYS A 154 -5.70 2.08 -2.12
N HIS A 155 -6.20 0.84 -2.07
CA HIS A 155 -5.42 -0.35 -2.39
C HIS A 155 -5.71 -0.93 -3.78
N GLY A 156 -6.68 -0.37 -4.51
CA GLY A 156 -7.12 -0.92 -5.80
C GLY A 156 -7.82 -2.27 -5.68
N ARG A 157 -7.87 -3.01 -6.78
CA ARG A 157 -8.47 -4.33 -6.86
C ARG A 157 -7.53 -5.42 -6.35
N VAL A 158 -7.22 -5.37 -5.03
CA VAL A 158 -6.32 -6.34 -4.37
C VAL A 158 -6.81 -7.78 -4.58
N ASP A 159 -8.12 -7.98 -4.62
CA ASP A 159 -8.76 -9.26 -4.94
C ASP A 159 -8.43 -9.82 -6.36
N GLN A 160 -7.73 -9.06 -7.18
CA GLN A 160 -7.23 -9.47 -8.49
C GLN A 160 -5.69 -9.48 -8.57
N MET A 161 -5.00 -9.19 -7.48
CA MET A 161 -3.54 -9.11 -7.45
C MET A 161 -2.92 -10.43 -7.00
N GLU A 162 -2.12 -11.05 -7.87
CA GLU A 162 -1.25 -12.18 -7.50
C GLU A 162 -0.15 -11.74 -6.55
N VAL A 163 0.44 -10.58 -6.81
CA VAL A 163 1.37 -9.91 -5.91
C VAL A 163 0.85 -8.50 -5.69
N VAL A 164 0.65 -8.12 -4.44
CA VAL A 164 0.18 -6.78 -4.09
C VAL A 164 1.23 -5.74 -4.46
N TYR A 165 0.76 -4.63 -4.99
CA TYR A 165 1.56 -3.45 -5.28
C TYR A 165 0.84 -2.19 -4.81
N GLN A 166 1.57 -1.11 -4.62
CA GLN A 166 0.97 0.18 -4.28
C GLN A 166 0.23 0.74 -5.50
N HIS A 167 -1.08 0.90 -5.37
CA HIS A 167 -1.97 1.35 -6.45
C HIS A 167 -2.05 2.87 -6.51
N GLU A 168 -2.28 3.51 -5.37
CA GLU A 168 -2.45 4.96 -5.26
C GLU A 168 -1.17 5.63 -4.73
N PRO A 169 -0.94 6.92 -5.06
CA PRO A 169 0.30 7.60 -4.66
C PRO A 169 0.42 7.81 -3.15
N LEU A 170 -0.70 7.82 -2.42
CA LEU A 170 -0.76 8.10 -0.99
C LEU A 170 -0.06 9.41 -0.60
N SER A 171 0.03 10.35 -1.54
CA SER A 171 0.64 11.65 -1.32
C SER A 171 -0.30 12.58 -0.53
N MET A 172 0.27 13.64 0.07
CA MET A 172 -0.53 14.63 0.78
C MET A 172 -1.60 15.28 -0.12
N ALA A 173 -1.26 15.58 -1.38
CA ALA A 173 -2.20 16.17 -2.32
C ALA A 173 -3.38 15.23 -2.59
N TRP A 174 -3.13 13.93 -2.80
CA TRP A 174 -4.13 12.91 -3.01
C TRP A 174 -5.06 12.73 -1.79
N CYS A 175 -4.51 12.72 -0.58
CA CYS A 175 -5.30 12.66 0.65
C CYS A 175 -6.21 13.89 0.80
N ILE A 176 -5.68 15.09 0.56
CA ILE A 176 -6.42 16.36 0.70
C ILE A 176 -7.53 16.46 -0.37
N GLU A 177 -7.32 15.96 -1.57
CA GLU A 177 -8.34 15.92 -2.62
C GLU A 177 -9.57 15.14 -2.16
N CYS A 178 -9.36 13.91 -1.63
CA CYS A 178 -10.43 13.10 -1.06
C CYS A 178 -11.09 13.79 0.16
N HIS A 179 -10.29 14.37 1.07
CA HIS A 179 -10.83 15.07 2.25
C HIS A 179 -11.65 16.32 1.90
N ARG A 180 -11.37 16.96 0.77
CA ARG A 180 -12.18 18.09 0.27
C ARG A 180 -13.46 17.66 -0.41
N ASN A 181 -13.46 16.50 -1.02
CA ASN A 181 -14.61 15.93 -1.73
C ASN A 181 -14.72 14.42 -1.48
N PRO A 182 -15.17 13.99 -0.29
CA PRO A 182 -15.25 12.57 0.06
C PRO A 182 -16.40 11.83 -0.62
N ASP A 183 -17.43 12.53 -1.06
CA ASP A 183 -18.70 11.98 -1.50
C ASP A 183 -18.60 10.88 -2.58
N PRO A 184 -17.75 11.01 -3.63
CA PRO A 184 -17.55 9.96 -4.63
C PRO A 184 -16.92 8.67 -4.08
N HIS A 185 -16.26 8.74 -2.91
CA HIS A 185 -15.53 7.64 -2.32
C HIS A 185 -16.31 6.87 -1.26
N LEU A 186 -17.49 7.40 -0.87
CA LEU A 186 -18.35 6.78 0.13
C LEU A 186 -19.24 5.69 -0.49
N ARG A 187 -19.45 4.63 0.26
CA ARG A 187 -20.37 3.53 -0.05
C ARG A 187 -20.98 2.96 1.22
N PRO A 188 -22.00 2.10 1.13
CA PRO A 188 -22.52 1.40 2.30
C PRO A 188 -21.40 0.69 3.06
N ILE A 189 -21.42 0.75 4.41
CA ILE A 189 -20.35 0.22 5.27
C ILE A 189 -20.18 -1.28 5.06
N GLU A 190 -21.28 -2.00 4.85
CA GLU A 190 -21.31 -3.43 4.55
C GLU A 190 -20.61 -3.79 3.23
N GLU A 191 -20.47 -2.84 2.32
CA GLU A 191 -19.83 -3.00 1.03
C GLU A 191 -18.36 -2.53 0.98
N VAL A 192 -17.82 -2.06 2.11
CA VAL A 192 -16.45 -1.53 2.18
C VAL A 192 -15.41 -2.59 1.79
N THR A 193 -15.61 -3.83 2.19
CA THR A 193 -14.72 -4.97 1.87
C THR A 193 -15.04 -5.64 0.54
N ASN A 194 -16.19 -5.35 -0.06
CA ASN A 194 -16.56 -5.84 -1.39
C ASN A 194 -15.91 -5.00 -2.48
N LEU A 195 -14.71 -5.39 -2.92
CA LEU A 195 -13.95 -4.62 -3.92
C LEU A 195 -14.60 -4.61 -5.31
N GLY A 196 -15.48 -5.58 -5.57
CA GLY A 196 -16.24 -5.68 -6.80
C GLY A 196 -17.57 -4.90 -6.80
N TRP A 197 -17.95 -4.33 -5.67
CA TRP A 197 -19.22 -3.60 -5.56
C TRP A 197 -19.33 -2.47 -6.58
N GLN A 198 -20.50 -2.37 -7.17
CA GLN A 198 -20.91 -1.29 -8.05
C GLN A 198 -22.25 -0.75 -7.53
N PRO A 199 -22.48 0.56 -7.62
CA PRO A 199 -23.78 1.11 -7.27
C PRO A 199 -24.87 0.47 -8.13
N PRO A 200 -26.04 0.15 -7.55
CA PRO A 200 -27.17 -0.38 -8.31
C PRO A 200 -27.71 0.63 -9.34
N GLU A 201 -28.52 0.15 -10.28
CA GLU A 201 -29.17 1.01 -11.26
C GLU A 201 -30.06 2.06 -10.56
N GLY A 202 -29.95 3.31 -10.99
CA GLY A 202 -30.67 4.42 -10.37
C GLY A 202 -30.06 4.95 -9.07
N TRP A 203 -28.84 4.49 -8.71
CA TRP A 203 -28.15 4.98 -7.52
C TRP A 203 -27.82 6.47 -7.62
N ASP A 204 -28.26 7.23 -6.61
CA ASP A 204 -27.90 8.64 -6.44
C ASP A 204 -26.76 8.75 -5.41
N GLN A 205 -25.54 8.88 -5.92
CA GLN A 205 -24.33 8.96 -5.07
C GLN A 205 -24.32 10.23 -4.21
N GLU A 206 -24.84 11.35 -4.72
CA GLU A 206 -24.82 12.62 -3.99
C GLU A 206 -25.80 12.56 -2.81
N ALA A 207 -27.02 12.09 -3.05
CA ALA A 207 -28.03 11.91 -2.01
C ALA A 207 -27.55 10.92 -0.94
N PHE A 208 -27.00 9.78 -1.35
CA PHE A 208 -26.45 8.77 -0.44
C PHE A 208 -25.32 9.34 0.42
N ALA A 209 -24.33 9.97 -0.21
CA ALA A 209 -23.17 10.51 0.49
C ALA A 209 -23.56 11.60 1.49
N LYS A 210 -24.53 12.45 1.13
CA LYS A 210 -25.08 13.46 2.03
C LYS A 210 -25.71 12.82 3.27
N GLU A 211 -26.60 11.84 3.09
CA GLU A 211 -27.23 11.12 4.19
C GLU A 211 -26.21 10.42 5.09
N GLN A 212 -25.23 9.74 4.49
CA GLN A 212 -24.19 9.03 5.24
C GLN A 212 -23.31 10.01 6.03
N ARG A 213 -22.95 11.15 5.45
CA ARG A 213 -22.16 12.18 6.14
C ARG A 213 -22.92 12.77 7.33
N GLU A 214 -24.21 13.02 7.19
CA GLU A 214 -25.06 13.51 8.28
C GLU A 214 -25.19 12.45 9.38
N THR A 215 -25.50 11.21 9.00
CA THR A 215 -25.73 10.10 9.95
C THR A 215 -24.47 9.72 10.73
N LEU A 216 -23.32 9.64 10.06
CA LEU A 216 -22.05 9.24 10.66
C LEU A 216 -21.18 10.43 11.09
N ASN A 217 -21.66 11.66 10.94
CA ASN A 217 -20.91 12.89 11.22
C ASN A 217 -19.56 12.94 10.51
N ILE A 218 -19.55 12.57 9.20
CA ILE A 218 -18.33 12.55 8.40
C ILE A 218 -17.96 13.96 7.98
N ASN A 219 -16.90 14.50 8.57
CA ASN A 219 -16.37 15.82 8.28
C ASN A 219 -14.84 15.79 8.20
N PRO A 220 -14.28 15.32 7.07
CA PRO A 220 -12.83 15.22 6.90
C PRO A 220 -12.17 16.59 7.02
N GLN A 221 -11.20 16.69 7.91
CA GLN A 221 -10.46 17.93 8.13
C GLN A 221 -9.26 18.01 7.19
N VAL A 222 -8.86 19.24 6.82
CA VAL A 222 -7.76 19.49 5.88
C VAL A 222 -6.61 20.33 6.49
N HIS A 223 -6.66 20.59 7.79
CA HIS A 223 -5.57 21.32 8.46
C HIS A 223 -4.41 20.39 8.85
N CYS A 224 -3.21 20.95 8.94
CA CYS A 224 -1.97 20.18 9.10
C CYS A 224 -1.98 19.19 10.28
N ALA A 225 -2.51 19.59 11.44
CA ALA A 225 -2.46 18.78 12.66
C ALA A 225 -3.37 17.54 12.65
N VAL A 226 -4.23 17.36 11.64
CA VAL A 226 -5.04 16.14 11.49
C VAL A 226 -4.18 14.96 11.07
N CYS A 227 -3.23 15.21 10.16
CA CYS A 227 -2.36 14.20 9.60
C CYS A 227 -0.94 14.22 10.20
N HIS A 228 -0.49 15.40 10.65
CA HIS A 228 0.88 15.60 11.15
C HIS A 228 0.86 15.94 12.65
N ARG A 229 1.54 15.13 13.44
CA ARG A 229 1.70 15.31 14.89
C ARG A 229 3.15 15.22 15.30
#